data_6cb90db7d65e7f2529a5b8e6cdeec110
#
_entry.id   6cb90db7d65e7f2529a5b8e6cdeec110
#
_cell.length_a   1.000
_cell.length_b   1.000
_cell.length_c   1.000
_cell.angle_alpha   90.00
_cell.angle_beta   90.00
_cell.angle_gamma   90.00
#
_symmetry.space_group_name_H-M   'P 1'
#
loop_
_entity.id
_entity.type
_entity.pdbx_description
1 polymer ?
#
loop_
_entity_poly.entity_id
_entity_poly.type
_entity_poly.pdbx_seq_one_letter_code
_entity_poly.pdbx_strand_id
1 'polypeptide(L)'
;RQMCIRDRIIALDFDNTRSTLDFLEHVDPEKCMVKVGLELFISEGWKILDLISEKGFEIFLDLKLHDIPNTVAGAIRKISNFNVSLTTIHLNGGKEMIKAADEVKGDVKILGVSILTSLSREDILEITSSEFDIYFDKLISVAKNTNIDGIVCSPNELNKLRDFNKLKVVPGIRNSISDDDQKRIMSSNDAYQNGADFIVVGRPITLSKDPAKALELFI
;
A
#
# COMPACT_ATOMS: atom_id res chain seq x y z
N ARG A 1 -7.39 2.16 -20.52
CA ARG A 1 -6.37 2.98 -19.84
C ARG A 1 -5.00 2.43 -20.22
N GLN A 2 -4.13 3.27 -20.75
CA GLN A 2 -2.75 2.87 -21.02
C GLN A 2 -2.09 2.69 -19.65
N MET A 3 -1.62 1.47 -19.30
CA MET A 3 -0.94 1.19 -18.04
C MET A 3 0.34 2.01 -17.99
N CYS A 4 0.54 2.77 -16.92
CA CYS A 4 1.84 3.36 -16.65
C CYS A 4 2.79 2.24 -16.23
N ILE A 5 4.02 2.31 -16.70
CA ILE A 5 5.06 1.31 -16.40
C ILE A 5 5.31 1.21 -14.89
N ARG A 6 5.00 2.28 -14.12
CA ARG A 6 5.17 2.37 -12.66
C ARG A 6 3.93 2.01 -11.82
N ASP A 7 2.88 1.40 -12.41
CA ASP A 7 1.67 1.00 -11.64
C ASP A 7 1.92 -0.25 -10.75
N ARG A 8 3.14 -0.78 -10.73
CA ARG A 8 3.58 -1.92 -9.93
C ARG A 8 4.44 -1.47 -8.76
N ILE A 9 4.12 -1.97 -7.58
CA ILE A 9 4.83 -1.69 -6.33
C ILE A 9 5.43 -3.00 -5.81
N ILE A 10 6.75 -3.06 -5.63
CA ILE A 10 7.42 -4.22 -5.04
C ILE A 10 7.48 -4.04 -3.52
N ALA A 11 6.92 -4.98 -2.76
CA ALA A 11 7.05 -4.98 -1.32
C ALA A 11 8.45 -5.47 -0.90
N LEU A 12 9.23 -4.57 -0.29
CA LEU A 12 10.57 -4.84 0.24
C LEU A 12 10.44 -5.40 1.67
N ASP A 13 9.99 -6.64 1.78
CA ASP A 13 9.81 -7.32 3.06
C ASP A 13 11.15 -8.00 3.44
N PHE A 14 12.22 -7.20 3.57
CA PHE A 14 13.55 -7.57 4.03
C PHE A 14 13.78 -7.07 5.46
N ASP A 15 14.67 -7.73 6.17
CA ASP A 15 14.99 -7.46 7.58
C ASP A 15 16.15 -6.46 7.76
N ASN A 16 16.88 -6.11 6.68
CA ASN A 16 18.05 -5.24 6.75
C ASN A 16 18.36 -4.49 5.45
N THR A 17 19.15 -3.42 5.59
CA THR A 17 19.60 -2.57 4.47
C THR A 17 20.34 -3.35 3.39
N ARG A 18 21.26 -4.27 3.77
CA ARG A 18 22.11 -4.98 2.81
C ARG A 18 21.27 -5.80 1.84
N SER A 19 20.41 -6.67 2.34
CA SER A 19 19.53 -7.50 1.51
C SER A 19 18.62 -6.65 0.62
N THR A 20 18.13 -5.52 1.16
CA THR A 20 17.31 -4.57 0.40
C THR A 20 18.10 -3.98 -0.77
N LEU A 21 19.28 -3.43 -0.53
CA LEU A 21 20.09 -2.79 -1.58
C LEU A 21 20.60 -3.80 -2.61
N ASP A 22 21.02 -5.00 -2.17
CA ASP A 22 21.42 -6.08 -3.07
C ASP A 22 20.26 -6.47 -4.02
N PHE A 23 19.03 -6.56 -3.51
CA PHE A 23 17.83 -6.82 -4.34
C PHE A 23 17.58 -5.70 -5.36
N LEU A 24 17.70 -4.43 -4.95
CA LEU A 24 17.43 -3.28 -5.81
C LEU A 24 18.39 -3.16 -7.01
N GLU A 25 19.58 -3.80 -6.97
CA GLU A 25 20.46 -3.88 -8.14
C GLU A 25 19.87 -4.72 -9.30
N HIS A 26 18.85 -5.54 -9.01
CA HIS A 26 18.25 -6.47 -9.98
C HIS A 26 16.93 -5.96 -10.56
N VAL A 27 16.47 -4.76 -10.21
CA VAL A 27 15.21 -4.17 -10.69
C VAL A 27 15.43 -2.73 -11.14
N ASP A 28 14.63 -2.31 -12.12
CA ASP A 28 14.75 -1.00 -12.75
C ASP A 28 13.78 0.00 -12.08
N PRO A 29 14.26 1.13 -11.50
CA PRO A 29 13.42 2.14 -10.88
C PRO A 29 12.43 2.81 -11.85
N GLU A 30 12.70 2.78 -13.16
CA GLU A 30 11.75 3.28 -14.16
C GLU A 30 10.54 2.35 -14.34
N LYS A 31 10.63 1.09 -13.90
CA LYS A 31 9.60 0.06 -14.11
C LYS A 31 8.70 -0.20 -12.90
N CYS A 32 9.05 0.28 -11.72
CA CYS A 32 8.27 0.03 -10.50
C CYS A 32 8.55 1.07 -9.42
N MET A 33 7.61 1.17 -8.48
CA MET A 33 7.83 1.75 -7.16
C MET A 33 8.22 0.65 -6.17
N VAL A 34 8.72 1.03 -5.01
CA VAL A 34 9.00 0.09 -3.92
C VAL A 34 8.26 0.47 -2.64
N LYS A 35 7.77 -0.55 -1.90
CA LYS A 35 7.10 -0.37 -0.61
C LYS A 35 8.04 -0.74 0.54
N VAL A 36 8.26 0.22 1.42
CA VAL A 36 8.90 -0.01 2.72
C VAL A 36 7.82 -0.22 3.76
N GLY A 37 7.76 -1.43 4.33
CA GLY A 37 6.80 -1.80 5.37
C GLY A 37 7.36 -1.61 6.78
N LEU A 38 6.55 -2.03 7.78
CA LEU A 38 6.88 -1.88 9.21
C LEU A 38 8.21 -2.51 9.59
N GLU A 39 8.47 -3.76 9.16
CA GLU A 39 9.66 -4.52 9.54
C GLU A 39 10.94 -3.79 9.11
N LEU A 40 11.08 -3.51 7.84
CA LEU A 40 12.25 -2.83 7.29
C LEU A 40 12.41 -1.42 7.88
N PHE A 41 11.31 -0.68 8.04
CA PHE A 41 11.38 0.68 8.59
C PHE A 41 11.75 0.70 10.07
N ILE A 42 11.26 -0.23 10.89
CA ILE A 42 11.60 -0.33 12.31
C ILE A 42 13.06 -0.77 12.48
N SER A 43 13.54 -1.67 11.62
CA SER A 43 14.94 -2.14 11.63
C SER A 43 15.93 -1.03 11.25
N GLU A 44 15.65 -0.28 10.18
CA GLU A 44 16.64 0.59 9.52
C GLU A 44 16.35 2.10 9.67
N GLY A 45 15.15 2.47 10.09
CA GLY A 45 14.71 3.84 10.28
C GLY A 45 14.66 4.66 8.99
N TRP A 46 14.84 5.98 9.14
CA TRP A 46 14.75 6.92 8.01
C TRP A 46 15.86 6.74 6.96
N LYS A 47 17.01 6.24 7.38
CA LYS A 47 18.17 6.06 6.51
C LYS A 47 17.88 5.17 5.30
N ILE A 48 17.04 4.16 5.44
CA ILE A 48 16.70 3.26 4.33
C ILE A 48 15.96 4.00 3.21
N LEU A 49 15.14 5.02 3.55
CA LEU A 49 14.42 5.82 2.56
C LEU A 49 15.37 6.65 1.70
N ASP A 50 16.39 7.26 2.32
CA ASP A 50 17.41 8.02 1.59
C ASP A 50 18.18 7.11 0.63
N LEU A 51 18.64 5.94 1.10
CA LEU A 51 19.39 4.97 0.28
C LEU A 51 18.58 4.43 -0.91
N ILE A 52 17.29 4.18 -0.73
CA ILE A 52 16.37 3.76 -1.80
C ILE A 52 16.15 4.90 -2.80
N SER A 53 15.95 6.12 -2.30
CA SER A 53 15.77 7.31 -3.12
C SER A 53 17.02 7.63 -3.96
N GLU A 54 18.23 7.48 -3.41
CA GLU A 54 19.51 7.64 -4.13
C GLU A 54 19.65 6.67 -5.31
N LYS A 55 18.99 5.50 -5.27
CA LYS A 55 18.90 4.56 -6.39
C LYS A 55 17.80 4.92 -7.43
N GLY A 56 17.08 6.01 -7.22
CA GLY A 56 16.06 6.53 -8.15
C GLY A 56 14.67 5.94 -7.99
N PHE A 57 14.42 5.11 -6.96
CA PHE A 57 13.10 4.53 -6.75
C PHE A 57 12.13 5.51 -6.08
N GLU A 58 10.89 5.54 -6.57
CA GLU A 58 9.78 6.13 -5.85
C GLU A 58 9.36 5.23 -4.67
N ILE A 59 9.06 5.84 -3.52
CA ILE A 59 8.82 5.12 -2.26
C ILE A 59 7.35 5.20 -1.85
N PHE A 60 6.77 4.04 -1.58
CA PHE A 60 5.55 3.88 -0.81
C PHE A 60 5.91 3.48 0.63
N LEU A 61 5.78 4.39 1.59
CA LEU A 61 6.02 4.13 3.01
C LEU A 61 4.73 3.64 3.68
N ASP A 62 4.65 2.33 3.94
CA ASP A 62 3.43 1.65 4.37
C ASP A 62 3.46 1.32 5.88
N LEU A 63 3.26 2.35 6.72
CA LEU A 63 3.30 2.23 8.19
C LEU A 63 1.91 2.09 8.83
N LYS A 64 0.83 2.30 8.08
CA LYS A 64 -0.56 2.20 8.54
C LYS A 64 -0.82 2.99 9.83
N LEU A 65 -0.44 4.28 9.82
CA LEU A 65 -0.54 5.14 11.00
C LEU A 65 -1.97 5.22 11.53
N HIS A 66 -2.12 5.04 12.84
CA HIS A 66 -3.40 5.09 13.53
C HIS A 66 -3.20 5.58 14.96
N ASP A 67 -3.52 6.84 15.21
CA ASP A 67 -3.36 7.50 16.51
C ASP A 67 -4.28 8.74 16.54
N ILE A 68 -4.25 9.53 17.60
CA ILE A 68 -4.97 10.80 17.67
C ILE A 68 -4.50 11.77 16.57
N PRO A 69 -5.36 12.71 16.11
CA PRO A 69 -5.08 13.55 14.93
C PRO A 69 -3.72 14.26 14.96
N ASN A 70 -3.36 14.87 16.09
CA ASN A 70 -2.11 15.60 16.21
C ASN A 70 -0.86 14.73 16.11
N THR A 71 -0.91 13.49 16.63
CA THR A 71 0.20 12.53 16.54
C THR A 71 0.40 12.08 15.10
N VAL A 72 -0.69 11.73 14.39
CA VAL A 72 -0.61 11.33 12.98
C VAL A 72 -0.13 12.48 12.11
N ALA A 73 -0.64 13.70 12.30
CA ALA A 73 -0.16 14.88 11.59
C ALA A 73 1.34 15.14 11.82
N GLY A 74 1.81 14.95 13.06
CA GLY A 74 3.24 15.04 13.39
C GLY A 74 4.09 14.01 12.61
N ALA A 75 3.62 12.77 12.52
CA ALA A 75 4.28 11.71 11.75
C ALA A 75 4.28 12.02 10.24
N ILE A 76 3.14 12.41 9.67
CA ILE A 76 3.02 12.77 8.24
C ILE A 76 3.95 13.95 7.89
N ARG A 77 4.02 14.99 8.74
CA ARG A 77 4.95 16.12 8.55
C ARG A 77 6.41 15.66 8.54
N LYS A 78 6.78 14.61 9.28
CA LYS A 78 8.14 14.05 9.22
C LYS A 78 8.34 13.27 7.92
N ILE A 79 7.36 12.47 7.50
CA ILE A 79 7.39 11.71 6.24
C ILE A 79 7.54 12.66 5.04
N SER A 80 6.86 13.81 5.04
CA SER A 80 6.93 14.77 3.93
C SER A 80 8.29 15.47 3.74
N ASN A 81 9.22 15.28 4.67
CA ASN A 81 10.61 15.75 4.52
C ASN A 81 11.49 14.76 3.74
N PHE A 82 10.98 13.59 3.40
CA PHE A 82 11.68 12.56 2.63
C PHE A 82 11.05 12.41 1.24
N ASN A 83 11.77 11.79 0.32
CA ASN A 83 11.27 11.50 -1.03
C ASN A 83 10.29 10.31 -1.01
N VAL A 84 9.15 10.48 -0.33
CA VAL A 84 8.07 9.50 -0.22
C VAL A 84 6.91 9.95 -1.10
N SER A 85 6.49 9.10 -2.04
CA SER A 85 5.36 9.39 -2.95
C SER A 85 4.01 9.02 -2.33
N LEU A 86 3.95 7.89 -1.62
CA LEU A 86 2.73 7.36 -1.00
C LEU A 86 2.97 6.99 0.46
N THR A 87 1.98 7.21 1.32
CA THR A 87 1.98 6.68 2.70
C THR A 87 0.58 6.24 3.13
N THR A 88 0.47 5.51 4.23
CA THR A 88 -0.80 4.94 4.70
C THR A 88 -1.20 5.42 6.08
N ILE A 89 -2.50 5.65 6.25
CA ILE A 89 -3.17 5.84 7.54
C ILE A 89 -4.42 4.94 7.60
N HIS A 90 -4.89 4.56 8.78
CA HIS A 90 -6.14 3.82 8.90
C HIS A 90 -7.36 4.74 8.75
N LEU A 91 -8.39 4.32 7.97
CA LEU A 91 -9.67 5.03 7.88
C LEU A 91 -10.43 5.02 9.20
N ASN A 92 -10.18 4.04 10.07
CA ASN A 92 -10.74 3.94 11.42
C ASN A 92 -10.36 5.10 12.34
N GLY A 93 -9.28 5.83 12.04
CA GLY A 93 -8.89 7.03 12.79
C GLY A 93 -9.90 8.18 12.66
N GLY A 94 -10.85 8.07 11.72
CA GLY A 94 -11.94 9.03 11.53
C GLY A 94 -11.53 10.30 10.80
N LYS A 95 -12.53 11.15 10.54
CA LYS A 95 -12.38 12.32 9.68
C LYS A 95 -11.36 13.35 10.19
N GLU A 96 -11.32 13.57 11.50
CA GLU A 96 -10.42 14.57 12.11
C GLU A 96 -8.94 14.15 11.98
N MET A 97 -8.64 12.86 12.15
CA MET A 97 -7.28 12.34 11.94
C MET A 97 -6.84 12.47 10.47
N ILE A 98 -7.73 12.14 9.54
CA ILE A 98 -7.45 12.25 8.10
C ILE A 98 -7.26 13.71 7.70
N LYS A 99 -8.11 14.62 8.19
CA LYS A 99 -8.00 16.06 7.92
C LYS A 99 -6.67 16.62 8.44
N ALA A 100 -6.31 16.31 9.68
CA ALA A 100 -5.05 16.76 10.28
C ALA A 100 -3.81 16.25 9.51
N ALA A 101 -3.88 15.02 8.98
CA ALA A 101 -2.83 14.45 8.13
C ALA A 101 -2.76 15.17 6.76
N ASP A 102 -3.90 15.40 6.12
CA ASP A 102 -3.98 16.07 4.81
C ASP A 102 -3.41 17.51 4.84
N GLU A 103 -3.68 18.26 5.91
CA GLU A 103 -3.20 19.63 6.07
C GLU A 103 -1.65 19.78 6.11
N VAL A 104 -0.92 18.69 6.36
CA VAL A 104 0.54 18.71 6.55
C VAL A 104 1.32 17.78 5.63
N LYS A 105 0.66 17.12 4.69
CA LYS A 105 1.25 16.07 3.85
C LYS A 105 2.23 16.56 2.77
N GLY A 106 2.19 17.84 2.40
CA GLY A 106 2.96 18.35 1.25
C GLY A 106 2.57 17.60 -0.04
N ASP A 107 3.56 17.12 -0.77
CA ASP A 107 3.36 16.37 -2.04
C ASP A 107 3.07 14.87 -1.83
N VAL A 108 3.18 14.36 -0.60
CA VAL A 108 2.92 12.95 -0.27
C VAL A 108 1.44 12.64 -0.42
N LYS A 109 1.10 11.61 -1.19
CA LYS A 109 -0.28 11.10 -1.27
C LYS A 109 -0.57 10.17 -0.11
N ILE A 110 -1.67 10.43 0.59
CA ILE A 110 -2.12 9.62 1.73
C ILE A 110 -3.18 8.62 1.28
N LEU A 111 -2.92 7.35 1.56
CA LEU A 111 -3.84 6.25 1.27
C LEU A 111 -4.51 5.77 2.57
N GLY A 112 -5.84 5.68 2.55
CA GLY A 112 -6.62 5.13 3.67
C GLY A 112 -6.67 3.62 3.63
N VAL A 113 -6.20 2.96 4.68
CA VAL A 113 -6.36 1.52 4.84
C VAL A 113 -7.79 1.24 5.28
N SER A 114 -8.52 0.42 4.50
CA SER A 114 -9.88 0.01 4.81
C SER A 114 -9.89 -1.09 5.89
N ILE A 115 -9.94 -2.34 5.48
CA ILE A 115 -9.89 -3.52 6.35
C ILE A 115 -8.61 -4.28 6.02
N LEU A 116 -7.86 -4.69 7.04
CA LEU A 116 -6.66 -5.51 6.84
C LEU A 116 -7.04 -6.84 6.17
N THR A 117 -6.26 -7.25 5.19
CA THR A 117 -6.53 -8.47 4.40
C THR A 117 -6.44 -9.76 5.22
N SER A 118 -5.82 -9.71 6.40
CA SER A 118 -5.73 -10.81 7.36
C SER A 118 -7.02 -11.03 8.16
N LEU A 119 -7.88 -10.00 8.31
CA LEU A 119 -9.10 -10.09 9.08
C LEU A 119 -10.21 -10.82 8.31
N SER A 120 -10.81 -11.82 8.96
CA SER A 120 -11.98 -12.54 8.45
C SER A 120 -13.28 -11.73 8.65
N ARG A 121 -14.40 -12.23 8.13
CA ARG A 121 -15.72 -11.65 8.40
C ARG A 121 -16.12 -11.78 9.85
N GLU A 122 -15.76 -12.88 10.47
CA GLU A 122 -15.98 -13.20 11.88
C GLU A 122 -15.20 -12.24 12.79
N ASP A 123 -13.92 -11.98 12.47
CA ASP A 123 -13.09 -11.01 13.22
C ASP A 123 -13.73 -9.61 13.19
N ILE A 124 -14.21 -9.17 12.02
CA ILE A 124 -14.86 -7.87 11.90
C ILE A 124 -16.15 -7.81 12.72
N LEU A 125 -16.98 -8.85 12.67
CA LEU A 125 -18.21 -8.90 13.45
C LEU A 125 -17.91 -8.84 14.97
N GLU A 126 -16.90 -9.58 15.43
CA GLU A 126 -16.48 -9.60 16.82
C GLU A 126 -15.96 -8.23 17.29
N ILE A 127 -15.05 -7.61 16.49
CA ILE A 127 -14.40 -6.33 16.85
C ILE A 127 -15.37 -5.16 16.79
N THR A 128 -16.29 -5.14 15.79
CA THR A 128 -17.08 -3.94 15.45
C THR A 128 -18.58 -4.09 15.73
N SER A 129 -19.05 -5.30 16.03
CA SER A 129 -20.48 -5.65 16.09
C SER A 129 -21.25 -5.29 14.81
N SER A 130 -20.56 -5.23 13.67
CA SER A 130 -21.13 -4.92 12.36
C SER A 130 -20.75 -5.99 11.34
N GLU A 131 -21.65 -6.32 10.43
CA GLU A 131 -21.35 -7.14 9.27
C GLU A 131 -20.21 -6.50 8.43
N PHE A 132 -19.36 -7.34 7.85
CA PHE A 132 -18.19 -6.91 7.07
C PHE A 132 -18.54 -5.86 6.00
N ASP A 133 -19.58 -6.10 5.23
CA ASP A 133 -19.95 -5.24 4.12
C ASP A 133 -20.48 -3.87 4.62
N ILE A 134 -21.23 -3.86 5.70
CA ILE A 134 -21.73 -2.63 6.35
C ILE A 134 -20.55 -1.82 6.90
N TYR A 135 -19.60 -2.49 7.53
CA TYR A 135 -18.43 -1.83 8.09
C TYR A 135 -17.51 -1.28 6.99
N PHE A 136 -17.26 -2.06 5.94
CA PHE A 136 -16.52 -1.60 4.77
C PHE A 136 -17.15 -0.35 4.14
N ASP A 137 -18.46 -0.35 3.91
CA ASP A 137 -19.18 0.80 3.32
C ASP A 137 -19.07 2.06 4.18
N LYS A 138 -19.07 1.92 5.52
CA LYS A 138 -18.82 3.04 6.45
C LYS A 138 -17.42 3.62 6.25
N LEU A 139 -16.39 2.79 6.14
CA LEU A 139 -15.01 3.23 5.90
C LEU A 139 -14.87 3.92 4.53
N ILE A 140 -15.48 3.37 3.50
CA ILE A 140 -15.47 3.99 2.16
C ILE A 140 -16.23 5.33 2.17
N SER A 141 -17.31 5.44 2.95
CA SER A 141 -17.99 6.73 3.16
C SER A 141 -17.08 7.76 3.82
N VAL A 142 -16.26 7.38 4.79
CA VAL A 142 -15.24 8.26 5.37
C VAL A 142 -14.24 8.72 4.29
N ALA A 143 -13.71 7.79 3.49
CA ALA A 143 -12.78 8.10 2.41
C ALA A 143 -13.37 9.02 1.33
N LYS A 144 -14.65 8.82 0.96
CA LYS A 144 -15.36 9.69 0.00
C LYS A 144 -15.56 11.11 0.52
N ASN A 145 -15.78 11.27 1.83
CA ASN A 145 -16.10 12.56 2.47
C ASN A 145 -14.88 13.24 3.12
N THR A 146 -13.67 12.85 2.76
CA THR A 146 -12.40 13.45 3.21
C THR A 146 -11.48 13.70 2.01
N ASN A 147 -10.39 14.44 2.21
CA ASN A 147 -9.40 14.73 1.15
C ASN A 147 -8.33 13.66 1.00
N ILE A 148 -8.58 12.42 1.48
CA ILE A 148 -7.63 11.32 1.27
C ILE A 148 -7.40 11.09 -0.23
N ASP A 149 -6.18 10.79 -0.64
CA ASP A 149 -5.83 10.66 -2.07
C ASP A 149 -6.24 9.31 -2.67
N GLY A 150 -6.40 8.30 -1.83
CA GLY A 150 -6.78 6.95 -2.27
C GLY A 150 -7.00 6.01 -1.10
N ILE A 151 -7.11 4.73 -1.42
CA ILE A 151 -7.29 3.65 -0.44
C ILE A 151 -6.40 2.45 -0.75
N VAL A 152 -6.08 1.70 0.31
CA VAL A 152 -5.57 0.34 0.20
C VAL A 152 -6.74 -0.60 0.51
N CYS A 153 -7.05 -1.49 -0.41
CA CYS A 153 -8.17 -2.45 -0.30
C CYS A 153 -7.78 -3.83 -0.79
N SER A 154 -8.48 -4.86 -0.35
CA SER A 154 -8.24 -6.21 -0.86
C SER A 154 -8.76 -6.37 -2.31
N PRO A 155 -8.23 -7.35 -3.08
CA PRO A 155 -8.72 -7.66 -4.42
C PRO A 155 -10.22 -7.86 -4.49
N ASN A 156 -10.80 -8.55 -3.50
CA ASN A 156 -12.23 -8.89 -3.46
C ASN A 156 -13.15 -7.67 -3.29
N GLU A 157 -12.61 -6.55 -2.83
CA GLU A 157 -13.35 -5.32 -2.57
C GLU A 157 -13.41 -4.39 -3.79
N LEU A 158 -12.56 -4.61 -4.82
CA LEU A 158 -12.50 -3.76 -6.01
C LEU A 158 -13.85 -3.59 -6.71
N ASN A 159 -14.63 -4.66 -6.82
CA ASN A 159 -15.95 -4.60 -7.45
C ASN A 159 -16.92 -3.62 -6.78
N LYS A 160 -16.77 -3.37 -5.47
CA LYS A 160 -17.55 -2.40 -4.70
C LYS A 160 -17.06 -0.96 -4.86
N LEU A 161 -15.87 -0.79 -5.47
CA LEU A 161 -15.17 0.49 -5.59
C LEU A 161 -15.21 1.06 -7.01
N ARG A 162 -16.11 0.57 -7.88
CA ARG A 162 -16.22 1.06 -9.27
C ARG A 162 -16.50 2.55 -9.36
N ASP A 163 -17.31 3.08 -8.44
CA ASP A 163 -17.66 4.50 -8.35
C ASP A 163 -16.76 5.28 -7.38
N PHE A 164 -15.62 4.72 -7.01
CA PHE A 164 -14.64 5.39 -6.16
C PHE A 164 -13.57 6.06 -7.02
N ASN A 165 -13.61 7.38 -7.14
CA ASN A 165 -12.84 8.19 -8.09
C ASN A 165 -11.44 8.59 -7.58
N LYS A 166 -10.94 7.93 -6.51
CA LYS A 166 -9.58 8.14 -5.97
C LYS A 166 -8.74 6.89 -6.19
N LEU A 167 -7.44 6.98 -5.91
CA LEU A 167 -6.49 5.88 -6.13
C LEU A 167 -6.89 4.61 -5.38
N LYS A 168 -6.72 3.47 -6.02
CA LYS A 168 -6.91 2.13 -5.47
C LYS A 168 -5.61 1.35 -5.55
N VAL A 169 -5.00 1.10 -4.39
CA VAL A 169 -3.79 0.30 -4.25
C VAL A 169 -4.18 -1.07 -3.70
N VAL A 170 -3.79 -2.12 -4.41
CA VAL A 170 -4.27 -3.49 -4.15
C VAL A 170 -3.10 -4.42 -3.84
N PRO A 171 -2.92 -4.83 -2.57
CA PRO A 171 -1.94 -5.83 -2.16
C PRO A 171 -2.47 -7.25 -2.41
N GLY A 172 -1.59 -8.25 -2.24
CA GLY A 172 -1.97 -9.65 -2.33
C GLY A 172 -2.15 -10.17 -3.75
N ILE A 173 -1.50 -9.54 -4.72
CA ILE A 173 -1.55 -9.95 -6.13
C ILE A 173 -0.62 -11.14 -6.38
N ARG A 174 -1.15 -12.16 -7.06
CA ARG A 174 -0.45 -13.39 -7.44
C ARG A 174 -0.95 -13.92 -8.77
N ASN A 175 -0.05 -14.27 -9.68
CA ASN A 175 -0.39 -14.89 -10.96
C ASN A 175 -0.41 -16.42 -10.91
N SER A 176 -0.06 -17.03 -9.76
CA SER A 176 -0.15 -18.47 -9.50
C SER A 176 -0.57 -18.72 -8.06
N ILE A 177 -1.22 -19.87 -7.81
CA ILE A 177 -1.59 -20.31 -6.47
C ILE A 177 -0.31 -20.75 -5.74
N SER A 178 -0.03 -20.18 -4.57
CA SER A 178 1.03 -20.59 -3.64
C SER A 178 0.45 -20.84 -2.25
N ASP A 179 0.99 -21.82 -1.53
CA ASP A 179 0.61 -22.17 -0.15
C ASP A 179 1.19 -21.16 0.86
N ASP A 180 0.81 -19.89 0.76
CA ASP A 180 1.26 -18.90 1.74
C ASP A 180 0.08 -18.22 2.48
N ASP A 181 0.38 -17.36 3.45
CA ASP A 181 -0.53 -16.72 4.39
C ASP A 181 -1.57 -15.75 3.80
N GLN A 182 -1.55 -15.53 2.47
CA GLN A 182 -2.51 -14.66 1.78
C GLN A 182 -3.80 -15.40 1.41
N LYS A 183 -4.88 -15.09 2.13
CA LYS A 183 -6.21 -15.72 1.93
C LYS A 183 -7.03 -15.11 0.78
N ARG A 184 -6.62 -13.95 0.24
CA ARG A 184 -7.36 -13.18 -0.77
C ARG A 184 -6.43 -12.79 -1.91
N ILE A 185 -6.35 -13.66 -2.92
CA ILE A 185 -5.47 -13.50 -4.08
C ILE A 185 -6.25 -13.19 -5.36
N MET A 186 -5.63 -12.45 -6.27
CA MET A 186 -6.13 -12.12 -7.61
C MET A 186 -4.94 -11.99 -8.56
N SER A 187 -5.14 -12.27 -9.86
CA SER A 187 -4.12 -11.99 -10.87
C SER A 187 -3.93 -10.48 -11.08
N SER A 188 -2.78 -10.08 -11.59
CA SER A 188 -2.53 -8.67 -11.93
C SER A 188 -3.53 -8.14 -12.96
N ASN A 189 -3.76 -8.92 -14.02
CA ASN A 189 -4.70 -8.56 -15.08
C ASN A 189 -6.13 -8.35 -14.52
N ASP A 190 -6.62 -9.28 -13.69
CA ASP A 190 -7.95 -9.13 -13.09
C ASP A 190 -8.02 -7.89 -12.18
N ALA A 191 -6.97 -7.61 -11.41
CA ALA A 191 -6.93 -6.43 -10.54
C ALA A 191 -7.05 -5.13 -11.36
N TYR A 192 -6.30 -4.99 -12.44
CA TYR A 192 -6.38 -3.82 -13.32
C TYR A 192 -7.73 -3.72 -14.04
N GLN A 193 -8.27 -4.84 -14.54
CA GLN A 193 -9.60 -4.85 -15.17
C GLN A 193 -10.70 -4.44 -14.19
N ASN A 194 -10.55 -4.74 -12.91
CA ASN A 194 -11.47 -4.33 -11.84
C ASN A 194 -11.16 -2.92 -11.29
N GLY A 195 -10.21 -2.20 -11.89
CA GLY A 195 -9.96 -0.79 -11.61
C GLY A 195 -8.92 -0.49 -10.54
N ALA A 196 -8.00 -1.42 -10.25
CA ALA A 196 -6.80 -1.09 -9.48
C ALA A 196 -5.97 -0.02 -10.22
N ASP A 197 -5.45 0.95 -9.49
CA ASP A 197 -4.49 1.92 -10.02
C ASP A 197 -3.05 1.44 -9.79
N PHE A 198 -2.81 0.78 -8.66
CA PHE A 198 -1.53 0.15 -8.33
C PHE A 198 -1.77 -1.26 -7.76
N ILE A 199 -0.85 -2.16 -8.07
CA ILE A 199 -0.77 -3.47 -7.44
C ILE A 199 0.49 -3.58 -6.58
N VAL A 200 0.38 -4.29 -5.44
CA VAL A 200 1.55 -4.56 -4.58
C VAL A 200 1.88 -6.03 -4.64
N VAL A 201 3.12 -6.33 -5.03
CA VAL A 201 3.64 -7.69 -5.18
C VAL A 201 4.90 -7.83 -4.31
N GLY A 202 4.97 -8.86 -3.49
CA GLY A 202 6.12 -9.17 -2.64
C GLY A 202 6.87 -10.42 -3.13
N ARG A 203 6.79 -11.51 -2.37
CA ARG A 203 7.50 -12.78 -2.56
C ARG A 203 7.57 -13.33 -3.99
N PRO A 204 6.53 -13.23 -4.86
CA PRO A 204 6.64 -13.66 -6.26
C PRO A 204 7.77 -12.97 -7.04
N ILE A 205 8.15 -11.75 -6.64
CA ILE A 205 9.26 -11.01 -7.24
C ILE A 205 10.52 -11.14 -6.37
N THR A 206 10.40 -10.90 -5.06
CA THR A 206 11.57 -10.80 -4.17
C THR A 206 12.28 -12.13 -3.94
N LEU A 207 11.59 -13.27 -4.10
CA LEU A 207 12.18 -14.62 -4.01
C LEU A 207 12.47 -15.24 -5.39
N SER A 208 12.26 -14.51 -6.48
CA SER A 208 12.57 -14.98 -7.83
C SER A 208 14.08 -15.04 -8.07
N LYS A 209 14.53 -16.03 -8.84
CA LYS A 209 15.92 -16.09 -9.33
C LYS A 209 16.26 -14.97 -10.31
N ASP A 210 15.24 -14.39 -10.96
CA ASP A 210 15.33 -13.27 -11.89
C ASP A 210 14.19 -12.28 -11.58
N PRO A 211 14.43 -11.33 -10.62
CA PRO A 211 13.41 -10.37 -10.20
C PRO A 211 12.92 -9.46 -11.33
N ALA A 212 13.81 -9.05 -12.24
CA ALA A 212 13.45 -8.22 -13.39
C ALA A 212 12.44 -8.92 -14.29
N LYS A 213 12.71 -10.18 -14.64
CA LYS A 213 11.80 -10.98 -15.45
C LYS A 213 10.50 -11.32 -14.71
N ALA A 214 10.59 -11.59 -13.39
CA ALA A 214 9.41 -11.84 -12.58
C ALA A 214 8.48 -10.60 -12.54
N LEU A 215 9.03 -9.39 -12.44
CA LEU A 215 8.26 -8.13 -12.48
C LEU A 215 7.48 -7.98 -13.80
N GLU A 216 8.04 -8.41 -14.92
CA GLU A 216 7.39 -8.33 -16.23
C GLU A 216 6.14 -9.23 -16.36
N LEU A 217 5.98 -10.23 -15.49
CA LEU A 217 4.79 -11.09 -15.48
C LEU A 217 3.56 -10.42 -14.85
N PHE A 218 3.72 -9.29 -14.17
CA PHE A 218 2.63 -8.57 -13.49
C PHE A 218 2.15 -7.37 -14.31
N ILE A 219 1.69 -7.67 -15.52
CA ILE A 219 1.13 -6.69 -16.47
C ILE A 219 -0.38 -6.83 -16.51
#